data_4175c8cc16dfd819b04e1ba5255b9e0d
#
_entry.id   4175c8cc16dfd819b04e1ba5255b9e0d
#
_cell.length_a   1.000
_cell.length_b   1.000
_cell.length_c   1.000
_cell.angle_alpha   90.00
_cell.angle_beta   90.00
_cell.angle_gamma   90.00
#
_symmetry.space_group_name_H-M   'P 1'
#
loop_
_entity.id
_entity.type
_entity.pdbx_description
1 polymer ?
#
loop_
_entity_poly.entity_id
_entity_poly.type
_entity_poly.pdbx_seq_one_letter_code
_entity_poly.pdbx_strand_id
1 'polypeptide(L)'
;MSAPPAPSAPPPVPAVPPVPRYGPHRADCPWCGSRRLRSRLFGQDPRRAAPGRSVLERCLECGHGFRNPPLDSGPGHPVVRACCALRHRLAARAMRRRCPEPEGWLDVGTGDADFPHAARSCFPYTSFDGLDPTHRVLRARAVERIEEAFVGRLTDPHIQARLRCRYDVVSLFQQLERVPDPRAELRAALHVLRPGGHLLVDVADPRRLLALPAGVRGELAALGCTVLTGPRSRRVIARKGAVSAA
;
A
#
# COMPACT_ATOMS: atom_id res chain seq x y z
N MET A 1 55.45 -8.18 -34.64
CA MET A 1 54.14 -7.76 -35.20
C MET A 1 53.15 -7.73 -34.06
N SER A 2 52.88 -6.54 -33.51
CA SER A 2 51.93 -6.36 -32.38
C SER A 2 50.52 -6.20 -32.96
N ALA A 3 49.56 -6.95 -32.41
CA ALA A 3 48.14 -6.86 -32.76
C ALA A 3 47.56 -5.49 -32.37
N PRO A 4 46.61 -4.93 -33.15
CA PRO A 4 45.97 -3.68 -32.80
C PRO A 4 45.02 -3.86 -31.60
N PRO A 5 44.85 -2.78 -30.76
CA PRO A 5 43.95 -2.85 -29.60
C PRO A 5 42.48 -3.00 -30.05
N ALA A 6 41.73 -3.81 -29.31
CA ALA A 6 40.28 -4.03 -29.54
C ALA A 6 39.52 -2.69 -29.37
N PRO A 7 38.44 -2.46 -30.15
CA PRO A 7 37.63 -1.27 -30.04
C PRO A 7 36.91 -1.24 -28.68
N SER A 8 37.01 -0.09 -27.99
CA SER A 8 36.31 0.16 -26.73
C SER A 8 34.79 0.08 -26.90
N ALA A 9 34.13 -0.63 -25.99
CA ALA A 9 32.67 -0.73 -25.98
C ALA A 9 32.00 0.67 -25.83
N PRO A 10 30.91 0.94 -26.54
CA PRO A 10 30.20 2.22 -26.43
C PRO A 10 29.69 2.42 -24.99
N PRO A 11 29.65 3.67 -24.50
CA PRO A 11 29.14 3.97 -23.17
C PRO A 11 27.67 3.51 -23.04
N PRO A 12 27.23 3.04 -21.84
CA PRO A 12 25.86 2.61 -21.63
C PRO A 12 24.90 3.78 -21.87
N VAL A 13 23.92 3.58 -22.74
CA VAL A 13 22.84 4.54 -23.01
C VAL A 13 22.12 4.81 -21.70
N PRO A 14 21.95 6.06 -21.26
CA PRO A 14 21.23 6.37 -20.05
C PRO A 14 19.80 5.83 -20.16
N ALA A 15 19.40 5.00 -19.19
CA ALA A 15 18.04 4.43 -19.14
C ALA A 15 17.03 5.57 -19.03
N VAL A 16 16.22 5.76 -20.07
CA VAL A 16 15.11 6.71 -20.05
C VAL A 16 14.18 6.29 -18.91
N PRO A 17 13.88 7.17 -17.92
CA PRO A 17 13.00 6.81 -16.84
C PRO A 17 11.63 6.40 -17.40
N PRO A 18 11.02 5.33 -16.89
CA PRO A 18 9.73 4.86 -17.39
C PRO A 18 8.66 5.96 -17.23
N VAL A 19 7.96 6.25 -18.31
CA VAL A 19 6.85 7.23 -18.33
C VAL A 19 5.79 6.74 -17.34
N PRO A 20 5.32 7.59 -16.41
CA PRO A 20 4.28 7.20 -15.47
C PRO A 20 3.01 6.79 -16.21
N ARG A 21 2.49 5.62 -15.91
CA ARG A 21 1.23 5.15 -16.46
C ARG A 21 0.09 5.64 -15.56
N TYR A 22 -0.89 6.28 -16.17
CA TYR A 22 -2.12 6.69 -15.50
C TYR A 22 -3.24 5.71 -15.85
N GLY A 23 -4.03 5.34 -14.86
CA GLY A 23 -5.28 4.61 -15.08
C GLY A 23 -6.35 5.49 -15.76
N PRO A 24 -7.54 4.96 -16.06
CA PRO A 24 -8.65 5.73 -16.62
C PRO A 24 -9.16 6.78 -15.63
N HIS A 25 -9.62 7.92 -16.16
CA HIS A 25 -10.29 8.95 -15.38
C HIS A 25 -11.63 8.44 -14.85
N ARG A 26 -11.95 8.71 -13.58
CA ARG A 26 -13.22 8.33 -12.95
C ARG A 26 -14.17 9.50 -12.90
N ALA A 27 -15.45 9.24 -13.16
CA ALA A 27 -16.52 10.23 -13.05
C ALA A 27 -17.16 10.26 -11.64
N ASP A 28 -16.79 9.31 -10.78
CA ASP A 28 -17.40 9.07 -9.47
C ASP A 28 -16.37 8.89 -8.34
N CYS A 29 -16.83 9.08 -7.11
CA CYS A 29 -16.04 8.85 -5.92
C CYS A 29 -15.81 7.34 -5.70
N PRO A 30 -14.56 6.87 -5.57
CA PRO A 30 -14.27 5.46 -5.32
C PRO A 30 -14.72 4.96 -3.95
N TRP A 31 -15.11 5.88 -3.04
CA TRP A 31 -15.57 5.53 -1.69
C TRP A 31 -17.09 5.38 -1.57
N CYS A 32 -17.86 6.30 -2.16
CA CYS A 32 -19.31 6.32 -2.01
C CYS A 32 -20.11 6.35 -3.34
N GLY A 33 -19.42 6.34 -4.49
CA GLY A 33 -20.05 6.37 -5.82
C GLY A 33 -20.64 7.74 -6.23
N SER A 34 -20.58 8.76 -5.38
CA SER A 34 -21.13 10.07 -5.69
C SER A 34 -20.37 10.74 -6.83
N ARG A 35 -21.12 11.38 -7.76
CA ARG A 35 -20.55 12.20 -8.85
C ARG A 35 -20.28 13.65 -8.44
N ARG A 36 -20.63 14.05 -7.21
CA ARG A 36 -20.40 15.41 -6.70
C ARG A 36 -18.93 15.54 -6.28
N LEU A 37 -18.07 15.76 -7.26
CA LEU A 37 -16.63 15.88 -7.09
C LEU A 37 -16.19 17.34 -7.22
N ARG A 38 -15.23 17.77 -6.43
CA ARG A 38 -14.56 19.06 -6.53
C ARG A 38 -13.09 18.84 -6.82
N SER A 39 -12.64 19.25 -7.98
CA SER A 39 -11.24 19.18 -8.39
C SER A 39 -10.42 20.27 -7.70
N ARG A 40 -9.24 19.89 -7.20
CA ARG A 40 -8.20 20.82 -6.77
C ARG A 40 -6.96 20.53 -7.62
N LEU A 41 -6.56 21.50 -8.41
CA LEU A 41 -5.30 21.46 -9.14
C LEU A 41 -4.14 21.59 -8.14
N PHE A 42 -3.30 20.57 -8.07
CA PHE A 42 -2.01 20.71 -7.42
C PHE A 42 -0.94 20.85 -8.48
N GLY A 43 -0.06 21.84 -8.29
CA GLY A 43 1.14 21.96 -9.05
C GLY A 43 1.99 20.67 -9.03
N GLN A 44 2.95 20.57 -9.91
CA GLN A 44 3.87 19.44 -10.00
C GLN A 44 4.40 19.08 -8.62
N ASP A 45 4.34 17.79 -8.25
CA ASP A 45 5.01 17.30 -7.06
C ASP A 45 6.53 17.42 -7.30
N PRO A 46 7.24 18.35 -6.63
CA PRO A 46 8.69 18.57 -6.86
C PRO A 46 9.53 17.33 -6.54
N ARG A 47 8.93 16.33 -5.89
CA ARG A 47 9.57 15.05 -5.55
C ARG A 47 9.39 13.97 -6.62
N ARG A 48 8.63 14.25 -7.68
CA ARG A 48 8.37 13.33 -8.78
C ARG A 48 8.63 14.05 -10.09
N ALA A 49 9.76 13.74 -10.70
CA ALA A 49 10.16 14.21 -12.04
C ALA A 49 9.31 13.56 -13.17
N ALA A 50 7.99 13.49 -12.99
CA ALA A 50 7.10 12.91 -13.99
C ALA A 50 6.27 14.03 -14.62
N PRO A 51 6.31 14.23 -15.93
CA PRO A 51 5.43 15.15 -16.62
C PRO A 51 4.00 14.58 -16.59
N GLY A 52 3.09 15.32 -16.00
CA GLY A 52 1.67 14.95 -15.94
C GLY A 52 0.93 15.76 -14.88
N ARG A 53 -0.24 16.29 -15.21
CA ARG A 53 -1.11 16.98 -14.26
C ARG A 53 -1.87 15.93 -13.44
N SER A 54 -1.46 15.73 -12.21
CA SER A 54 -2.23 14.96 -11.24
C SER A 54 -3.31 15.85 -10.66
N VAL A 55 -4.57 15.54 -10.90
CA VAL A 55 -5.70 16.21 -10.28
C VAL A 55 -6.05 15.48 -8.99
N LEU A 56 -6.16 16.21 -7.89
CA LEU A 56 -6.75 15.71 -6.66
C LEU A 56 -8.21 16.10 -6.65
N GLU A 57 -9.08 15.12 -6.56
CA GLU A 57 -10.52 15.32 -6.42
C GLU A 57 -10.96 15.03 -4.99
N ARG A 58 -11.95 15.81 -4.55
CA ARG A 58 -12.62 15.61 -3.27
C ARG A 58 -14.10 15.40 -3.49
N CYS A 59 -14.62 14.32 -2.97
CA CYS A 59 -16.06 14.08 -2.93
C CYS A 59 -16.72 15.07 -1.95
N LEU A 60 -17.79 15.72 -2.39
CA LEU A 60 -18.55 16.67 -1.56
C LEU A 60 -19.51 15.95 -0.60
N GLU A 61 -19.85 14.69 -0.87
CA GLU A 61 -20.73 13.89 0.00
C GLU A 61 -19.98 13.27 1.18
N CYS A 62 -18.97 12.45 0.90
CA CYS A 62 -18.26 11.72 1.95
C CYS A 62 -16.92 12.35 2.34
N GLY A 63 -16.50 13.44 1.67
CA GLY A 63 -15.22 14.10 1.92
C GLY A 63 -13.99 13.34 1.45
N HIS A 64 -14.14 12.15 0.84
CA HIS A 64 -13.03 11.34 0.35
C HIS A 64 -12.22 12.09 -0.71
N GLY A 65 -10.89 12.14 -0.51
CA GLY A 65 -9.96 12.72 -1.48
C GLY A 65 -9.19 11.62 -2.21
N PHE A 66 -9.10 11.69 -3.53
CA PHE A 66 -8.40 10.71 -4.35
C PHE A 66 -7.75 11.35 -5.58
N ARG A 67 -6.77 10.66 -6.15
CA ARG A 67 -6.14 11.09 -7.40
C ARG A 67 -6.95 10.63 -8.59
N ASN A 68 -7.13 11.53 -9.55
CA ASN A 68 -7.85 11.25 -10.76
C ASN A 68 -7.12 11.84 -11.98
N PRO A 69 -6.61 11.03 -12.89
CA PRO A 69 -6.60 9.57 -12.86
C PRO A 69 -5.66 8.99 -11.78
N PRO A 70 -5.87 7.73 -11.34
CA PRO A 70 -4.95 7.05 -10.44
C PRO A 70 -3.59 6.84 -11.10
N LEU A 71 -2.52 6.97 -10.32
CA LEU A 71 -1.15 6.84 -10.82
C LEU A 71 -0.62 5.43 -10.53
N ASP A 72 -0.20 4.71 -11.56
CA ASP A 72 0.55 3.47 -11.40
C ASP A 72 1.94 3.72 -10.83
N SER A 73 2.38 2.82 -9.96
CA SER A 73 3.68 2.94 -9.29
C SER A 73 4.81 2.49 -10.21
N GLY A 74 5.53 3.45 -10.75
CA GLY A 74 6.86 3.20 -11.30
C GLY A 74 7.95 3.13 -10.20
N PRO A 75 9.18 2.70 -10.51
CA PRO A 75 10.30 2.73 -9.58
C PRO A 75 10.56 4.15 -9.08
N GLY A 76 10.61 4.33 -7.76
CA GLY A 76 10.73 5.64 -7.14
C GLY A 76 12.15 6.19 -7.14
N HIS A 77 12.27 7.52 -7.13
CA HIS A 77 13.55 8.24 -6.96
C HIS A 77 14.26 7.85 -5.64
N PRO A 78 15.60 7.77 -5.55
CA PRO A 78 16.35 7.36 -4.34
C PRO A 78 15.95 8.09 -3.05
N VAL A 79 15.73 9.41 -3.11
CA VAL A 79 15.27 10.20 -1.95
C VAL A 79 13.88 9.77 -1.47
N VAL A 80 12.98 9.41 -2.40
CA VAL A 80 11.64 8.91 -2.08
C VAL A 80 11.75 7.54 -1.39
N ARG A 81 12.68 6.69 -1.85
CA ARG A 81 12.95 5.37 -1.22
C ARG A 81 13.45 5.50 0.21
N ALA A 82 14.39 6.41 0.49
CA ALA A 82 14.90 6.65 1.84
C ALA A 82 13.80 7.16 2.80
N CYS A 83 12.96 8.10 2.35
CA CYS A 83 11.82 8.56 3.13
C CYS A 83 10.79 7.45 3.36
N CYS A 84 10.58 6.54 2.39
CA CYS A 84 9.72 5.39 2.55
C CYS A 84 10.30 4.41 3.57
N ALA A 85 11.60 4.12 3.56
CA ALA A 85 12.25 3.21 4.50
C ALA A 85 12.09 3.69 5.96
N LEU A 86 12.29 4.98 6.24
CA LEU A 86 12.04 5.54 7.58
C LEU A 86 10.57 5.39 7.98
N ARG A 87 9.65 5.65 7.06
CA ARG A 87 8.21 5.52 7.26
C ARG A 87 7.81 4.08 7.59
N HIS A 88 8.38 3.10 6.89
CA HIS A 88 8.18 1.67 7.11
C HIS A 88 8.69 1.26 8.50
N ARG A 89 9.90 1.67 8.89
CA ARG A 89 10.45 1.40 10.23
C ARG A 89 9.58 2.00 11.34
N LEU A 90 9.08 3.22 11.18
CA LEU A 90 8.18 3.85 12.14
C LEU A 90 6.82 3.12 12.22
N ALA A 91 6.35 2.58 11.09
CA ALA A 91 5.14 1.78 11.06
C ALA A 91 5.33 0.44 11.79
N ALA A 92 6.43 -0.24 11.53
CA ALA A 92 6.80 -1.48 12.21
C ALA A 92 6.92 -1.27 13.73
N ARG A 93 7.62 -0.22 14.18
CA ARG A 93 7.72 0.13 15.61
C ARG A 93 6.36 0.43 16.26
N ALA A 94 5.47 1.11 15.55
CA ALA A 94 4.13 1.39 16.04
C ALA A 94 3.29 0.12 16.19
N MET A 95 3.45 -0.83 15.26
CA MET A 95 2.78 -2.12 15.32
C MET A 95 3.34 -3.00 16.43
N ARG A 96 4.65 -3.03 16.66
CA ARG A 96 5.28 -3.82 17.74
C ARG A 96 4.74 -3.50 19.13
N ARG A 97 4.29 -2.25 19.35
CA ARG A 97 3.64 -1.86 20.61
C ARG A 97 2.23 -2.45 20.79
N ARG A 98 1.61 -2.95 19.71
CA ARG A 98 0.23 -3.45 19.68
C ARG A 98 0.15 -4.96 19.51
N CYS A 99 1.06 -5.50 18.72
CA CYS A 99 1.25 -6.91 18.43
C CYS A 99 2.76 -7.16 18.41
N PRO A 100 3.38 -7.53 19.55
CA PRO A 100 4.83 -7.63 19.67
C PRO A 100 5.43 -8.80 18.88
N GLU A 101 4.71 -9.90 18.77
CA GLU A 101 5.17 -11.17 18.19
C GLU A 101 4.12 -11.79 17.27
N PRO A 102 3.80 -11.16 16.14
CA PRO A 102 2.92 -11.79 15.16
C PRO A 102 3.65 -12.96 14.49
N GLU A 103 2.98 -14.09 14.33
CA GLU A 103 3.52 -15.23 13.58
C GLU A 103 3.48 -14.98 12.09
N GLY A 104 2.31 -14.53 11.57
CA GLY A 104 2.07 -14.32 10.16
C GLY A 104 1.67 -12.89 9.82
N TRP A 105 2.32 -12.30 8.83
CA TRP A 105 2.03 -10.95 8.34
C TRP A 105 1.90 -10.92 6.83
N LEU A 106 0.74 -10.49 6.32
CA LEU A 106 0.53 -10.23 4.90
C LEU A 106 0.72 -8.75 4.57
N ASP A 107 1.62 -8.45 3.64
CA ASP A 107 1.77 -7.10 3.07
C ASP A 107 1.09 -7.04 1.69
N VAL A 108 0.03 -6.22 1.58
CA VAL A 108 -0.80 -6.10 0.37
C VAL A 108 -0.34 -4.90 -0.47
N GLY A 109 -0.17 -5.13 -1.77
CA GLY A 109 0.47 -4.18 -2.66
C GLY A 109 1.96 -4.08 -2.39
N THR A 110 2.57 -5.20 -2.01
CA THR A 110 3.93 -5.27 -1.48
C THR A 110 5.01 -4.87 -2.49
N GLY A 111 4.75 -5.01 -3.79
CA GLY A 111 5.72 -4.72 -4.84
C GLY A 111 7.03 -5.49 -4.68
N ASP A 112 8.12 -4.78 -4.42
CA ASP A 112 9.45 -5.37 -4.15
C ASP A 112 9.68 -5.70 -2.66
N ALA A 113 8.63 -5.74 -1.83
CA ALA A 113 8.65 -6.02 -0.40
C ALA A 113 9.56 -5.10 0.43
N ASP A 114 9.53 -3.80 0.14
CA ASP A 114 10.33 -2.81 0.87
C ASP A 114 9.85 -2.65 2.33
N PHE A 115 8.55 -2.83 2.61
CA PHE A 115 8.04 -2.80 3.98
C PHE A 115 8.43 -4.06 4.77
N PRO A 116 8.17 -5.30 4.31
CA PRO A 116 8.65 -6.51 4.96
C PRO A 116 10.14 -6.47 5.27
N HIS A 117 10.97 -6.09 4.30
CA HIS A 117 12.41 -5.93 4.48
C HIS A 117 12.75 -4.95 5.61
N ALA A 118 12.09 -3.79 5.68
CA ALA A 118 12.32 -2.80 6.73
C ALA A 118 11.78 -3.26 8.10
N ALA A 119 10.73 -4.08 8.12
CA ALA A 119 10.07 -4.55 9.34
C ALA A 119 10.81 -5.71 10.03
N ARG A 120 11.60 -6.51 9.32
CA ARG A 120 12.35 -7.65 9.87
C ARG A 120 13.22 -7.27 11.07
N SER A 121 13.78 -6.06 11.11
CA SER A 121 14.55 -5.58 12.27
C SER A 121 13.72 -5.41 13.55
N CYS A 122 12.41 -5.28 13.42
CA CYS A 122 11.48 -5.20 14.55
C CYS A 122 10.81 -6.56 14.85
N PHE A 123 10.74 -7.45 13.86
CA PHE A 123 10.00 -8.69 13.87
C PHE A 123 10.85 -9.83 13.26
N PRO A 124 11.92 -10.26 13.95
CA PRO A 124 12.86 -11.24 13.38
C PRO A 124 12.27 -12.64 13.20
N TYR A 125 11.22 -12.98 13.94
CA TYR A 125 10.59 -14.31 13.92
C TYR A 125 9.24 -14.34 13.19
N THR A 126 8.81 -13.21 12.61
CA THR A 126 7.57 -13.12 11.86
C THR A 126 7.76 -13.59 10.43
N SER A 127 6.90 -14.48 9.96
CA SER A 127 6.77 -14.82 8.53
C SER A 127 6.07 -13.70 7.80
N PHE A 128 6.74 -13.11 6.82
CA PHE A 128 6.17 -12.08 5.96
C PHE A 128 5.80 -12.67 4.60
N ASP A 129 4.53 -12.61 4.26
CA ASP A 129 4.02 -12.95 2.94
C ASP A 129 3.67 -11.68 2.15
N GLY A 130 3.74 -11.73 0.84
CA GLY A 130 3.44 -10.61 -0.05
C GLY A 130 2.35 -10.93 -1.04
N LEU A 131 1.45 -9.98 -1.25
CA LEU A 131 0.43 -10.00 -2.30
C LEU A 131 0.57 -8.77 -3.18
N ASP A 132 0.67 -8.96 -4.51
CA ASP A 132 0.75 -7.86 -5.48
C ASP A 132 0.17 -8.31 -6.82
N PRO A 133 -0.57 -7.48 -7.56
CA PRO A 133 -1.09 -7.84 -8.87
C PRO A 133 0.00 -7.98 -9.95
N THR A 134 1.22 -7.59 -9.65
CA THR A 134 2.36 -7.68 -10.57
C THR A 134 3.34 -8.77 -10.15
N HIS A 135 4.10 -9.29 -11.12
CA HIS A 135 5.14 -10.30 -10.88
C HIS A 135 6.35 -9.78 -10.05
N ARG A 136 6.33 -8.51 -9.59
CA ARG A 136 7.36 -7.97 -8.69
C ARG A 136 7.44 -8.74 -7.38
N VAL A 137 6.30 -9.22 -6.90
CA VAL A 137 6.22 -10.05 -5.68
C VAL A 137 7.02 -11.35 -5.80
N LEU A 138 7.08 -11.97 -6.98
CA LEU A 138 7.89 -13.17 -7.21
C LEU A 138 9.40 -12.86 -7.10
N ARG A 139 9.83 -11.69 -7.59
CA ARG A 139 11.23 -11.25 -7.42
C ARG A 139 11.54 -10.97 -5.96
N ALA A 140 10.61 -10.36 -5.23
CA ALA A 140 10.77 -10.11 -3.79
C ALA A 140 10.96 -11.41 -3.00
N ARG A 141 10.24 -12.47 -3.37
CA ARG A 141 10.43 -13.82 -2.82
C ARG A 141 11.79 -14.41 -3.21
N ALA A 142 12.18 -14.30 -4.48
CA ALA A 142 13.45 -14.83 -4.99
C ALA A 142 14.68 -14.22 -4.28
N VAL A 143 14.56 -13.00 -3.75
CA VAL A 143 15.61 -12.34 -2.93
C VAL A 143 15.30 -12.41 -1.43
N GLU A 144 14.46 -13.34 -1.00
CA GLU A 144 14.15 -13.70 0.39
C GLU A 144 13.64 -12.52 1.26
N ARG A 145 12.96 -11.55 0.65
CA ARG A 145 12.32 -10.45 1.39
C ARG A 145 10.99 -10.84 2.00
N ILE A 146 10.35 -11.88 1.44
CA ILE A 146 9.09 -12.48 1.88
C ILE A 146 9.17 -13.99 1.75
N GLU A 147 8.34 -14.71 2.53
CA GLU A 147 8.29 -16.18 2.54
C GLU A 147 7.42 -16.71 1.39
N GLU A 148 6.15 -16.28 1.33
CA GLU A 148 5.25 -16.63 0.23
C GLU A 148 4.89 -15.40 -0.61
N ALA A 149 4.74 -15.63 -1.92
CA ALA A 149 4.37 -14.62 -2.89
C ALA A 149 3.05 -15.00 -3.58
N PHE A 150 2.08 -14.10 -3.51
CA PHE A 150 0.79 -14.27 -4.18
C PHE A 150 0.66 -13.21 -5.27
N VAL A 151 0.45 -13.68 -6.52
CA VAL A 151 0.16 -12.79 -7.65
C VAL A 151 -1.35 -12.68 -7.80
N GLY A 152 -1.89 -11.47 -7.63
CA GLY A 152 -3.33 -11.22 -7.72
C GLY A 152 -3.76 -10.03 -6.87
N ARG A 153 -5.06 -9.85 -6.74
CA ARG A 153 -5.68 -8.82 -5.91
C ARG A 153 -6.26 -9.46 -4.65
N LEU A 154 -6.24 -8.70 -3.56
CA LEU A 154 -6.79 -9.20 -2.31
C LEU A 154 -8.30 -9.50 -2.41
N THR A 155 -9.01 -8.82 -3.30
CA THR A 155 -10.44 -9.03 -3.56
C THR A 155 -10.75 -10.23 -4.46
N ASP A 156 -9.74 -10.90 -5.02
CA ASP A 156 -9.96 -12.07 -5.87
C ASP A 156 -10.48 -13.25 -5.03
N PRO A 157 -11.59 -13.92 -5.42
CA PRO A 157 -12.22 -14.96 -4.62
C PRO A 157 -11.30 -16.12 -4.24
N HIS A 158 -10.44 -16.55 -5.16
CA HIS A 158 -9.49 -17.64 -4.90
C HIS A 158 -8.40 -17.24 -3.89
N ILE A 159 -7.94 -15.97 -3.92
CA ILE A 159 -7.01 -15.42 -2.91
C ILE A 159 -7.70 -15.36 -1.55
N GLN A 160 -8.95 -14.87 -1.50
CA GLN A 160 -9.73 -14.79 -0.28
C GLN A 160 -9.93 -16.18 0.36
N ALA A 161 -10.29 -17.18 -0.44
CA ALA A 161 -10.49 -18.55 0.04
C ALA A 161 -9.19 -19.15 0.60
N ARG A 162 -8.07 -18.95 -0.11
CA ARG A 162 -6.75 -19.48 0.28
C ARG A 162 -6.19 -18.85 1.55
N LEU A 163 -6.44 -17.54 1.77
CA LEU A 163 -5.82 -16.77 2.85
C LEU A 163 -6.76 -16.52 4.04
N ARG A 164 -7.97 -17.09 4.04
CA ARG A 164 -8.98 -16.87 5.08
C ARG A 164 -8.43 -17.10 6.47
N CYS A 165 -8.58 -16.11 7.38
CA CYS A 165 -8.20 -16.19 8.79
C CYS A 165 -6.76 -16.71 9.02
N ARG A 166 -5.83 -16.36 8.13
CA ARG A 166 -4.46 -16.88 8.15
C ARG A 166 -3.48 -15.99 8.92
N TYR A 167 -3.70 -14.67 8.96
CA TYR A 167 -2.70 -13.70 9.39
C TYR A 167 -3.04 -13.01 10.71
N ASP A 168 -2.02 -12.75 11.52
CA ASP A 168 -2.13 -11.92 12.72
C ASP A 168 -2.11 -10.44 12.38
N VAL A 169 -1.39 -10.08 11.32
CA VAL A 169 -1.31 -8.71 10.83
C VAL A 169 -1.47 -8.67 9.32
N VAL A 170 -2.23 -7.67 8.83
CA VAL A 170 -2.30 -7.29 7.42
C VAL A 170 -1.91 -5.82 7.28
N SER A 171 -1.07 -5.49 6.31
CA SER A 171 -0.68 -4.10 6.01
C SER A 171 -1.09 -3.66 4.62
N LEU A 172 -1.53 -2.39 4.52
CA LEU A 172 -1.94 -1.69 3.32
C LEU A 172 -1.17 -0.35 3.24
N PHE A 173 -0.02 -0.35 2.55
CA PHE A 173 0.77 0.87 2.39
C PHE A 173 0.42 1.60 1.09
N GLN A 174 -0.28 2.73 1.19
CA GLN A 174 -0.72 3.53 0.04
C GLN A 174 -1.50 2.71 -1.00
N GLN A 175 -2.18 1.65 -0.55
CA GLN A 175 -2.92 0.75 -1.40
C GLN A 175 -4.34 1.27 -1.65
N LEU A 176 -5.00 1.81 -0.64
CA LEU A 176 -6.39 2.25 -0.72
C LEU A 176 -6.62 3.38 -1.73
N GLU A 177 -5.59 4.19 -2.00
CA GLU A 177 -5.66 5.27 -2.98
C GLU A 177 -5.56 4.79 -4.43
N ARG A 178 -5.24 3.52 -4.63
CA ARG A 178 -4.95 2.93 -5.94
C ARG A 178 -5.99 1.92 -6.39
N VAL A 179 -6.73 1.34 -5.44
CA VAL A 179 -7.74 0.33 -5.75
C VAL A 179 -9.05 0.96 -6.22
N PRO A 180 -9.81 0.27 -7.08
CA PRO A 180 -11.10 0.77 -7.57
C PRO A 180 -12.15 0.89 -6.46
N ASP A 181 -12.18 -0.06 -5.53
CA ASP A 181 -13.09 -0.07 -4.37
C ASP A 181 -12.30 -0.25 -3.07
N PRO A 182 -11.98 0.86 -2.36
CA PRO A 182 -11.25 0.81 -1.10
C PRO A 182 -12.02 0.12 0.03
N ARG A 183 -13.36 0.11 -0.02
CA ARG A 183 -14.19 -0.58 0.98
C ARG A 183 -14.14 -2.09 0.80
N ALA A 184 -14.23 -2.57 -0.44
CA ALA A 184 -14.04 -3.98 -0.73
C ALA A 184 -12.65 -4.46 -0.31
N GLU A 185 -11.61 -3.65 -0.53
CA GLU A 185 -10.25 -3.97 -0.11
C GLU A 185 -10.12 -4.07 1.42
N LEU A 186 -10.75 -3.16 2.18
CA LEU A 186 -10.78 -3.23 3.66
C LEU A 186 -11.50 -4.49 4.16
N ARG A 187 -12.67 -4.82 3.58
CA ARG A 187 -13.40 -6.04 3.93
C ARG A 187 -12.58 -7.29 3.62
N ALA A 188 -11.93 -7.31 2.47
CA ALA A 188 -11.04 -8.39 2.07
C ALA A 188 -9.85 -8.55 3.02
N ALA A 189 -9.25 -7.45 3.48
CA ALA A 189 -8.17 -7.47 4.47
C ALA A 189 -8.64 -8.04 5.82
N LEU A 190 -9.84 -7.68 6.26
CA LEU A 190 -10.42 -8.25 7.48
C LEU A 190 -10.76 -9.74 7.32
N HIS A 191 -11.11 -10.20 6.11
CA HIS A 191 -11.42 -11.61 5.88
C HIS A 191 -10.19 -12.51 6.05
N VAL A 192 -9.02 -12.07 5.64
CA VAL A 192 -7.78 -12.84 5.76
C VAL A 192 -7.11 -12.71 7.14
N LEU A 193 -7.52 -11.73 7.96
CA LEU A 193 -7.09 -11.61 9.36
C LEU A 193 -7.76 -12.66 10.26
N ARG A 194 -7.00 -13.21 11.17
CA ARG A 194 -7.51 -13.99 12.32
C ARG A 194 -8.42 -13.12 13.19
N PRO A 195 -9.37 -13.70 13.94
CA PRO A 195 -10.06 -13.00 15.02
C PRO A 195 -9.05 -12.40 15.99
N GLY A 196 -9.22 -11.12 16.36
CA GLY A 196 -8.27 -10.39 17.20
C GLY A 196 -7.01 -9.89 16.48
N GLY A 197 -6.82 -10.21 15.21
CA GLY A 197 -5.71 -9.75 14.38
C GLY A 197 -5.75 -8.24 14.10
N HIS A 198 -4.65 -7.69 13.61
CA HIS A 198 -4.46 -6.25 13.44
C HIS A 198 -4.37 -5.85 11.97
N LEU A 199 -5.05 -4.79 11.61
CA LEU A 199 -4.93 -4.13 10.31
C LEU A 199 -4.10 -2.85 10.45
N LEU A 200 -3.07 -2.72 9.62
CA LEU A 200 -2.23 -1.54 9.51
C LEU A 200 -2.46 -0.85 8.16
N VAL A 201 -3.10 0.30 8.17
CA VAL A 201 -3.30 1.12 6.97
C VAL A 201 -2.43 2.38 7.07
N ASP A 202 -1.54 2.59 6.12
CA ASP A 202 -0.74 3.81 6.01
C ASP A 202 -1.09 4.51 4.70
N VAL A 203 -1.77 5.66 4.78
CA VAL A 203 -2.18 6.45 3.62
C VAL A 203 -1.09 7.42 3.18
N ALA A 204 -1.10 7.80 1.91
CA ALA A 204 -0.23 8.86 1.39
C ALA A 204 -0.49 10.18 2.13
N ASP A 205 0.34 11.19 1.93
CA ASP A 205 0.35 12.47 2.65
C ASP A 205 -1.05 12.97 3.09
N PRO A 206 -1.33 13.07 4.42
CA PRO A 206 -2.63 13.47 4.94
C PRO A 206 -3.01 14.91 4.58
N ARG A 207 -2.04 15.78 4.25
CA ARG A 207 -2.31 17.14 3.79
C ARG A 207 -3.03 17.15 2.43
N ARG A 208 -2.90 16.05 1.66
CA ARG A 208 -3.51 15.87 0.35
C ARG A 208 -4.77 15.01 0.38
N LEU A 209 -4.94 14.19 1.43
CA LEU A 209 -6.04 13.22 1.56
C LEU A 209 -6.62 13.21 2.98
N LEU A 210 -6.91 14.39 3.55
CA LEU A 210 -7.35 14.54 4.94
C LEU A 210 -8.59 13.71 5.33
N ALA A 211 -9.45 13.40 4.38
CA ALA A 211 -10.67 12.66 4.64
C ALA A 211 -10.51 11.14 4.58
N LEU A 212 -9.48 10.61 3.89
CA LEU A 212 -9.30 9.16 3.76
C LEU A 212 -9.06 8.46 5.11
N PRO A 213 -8.17 8.96 6.01
CA PRO A 213 -8.03 8.35 7.33
C PRO A 213 -9.31 8.37 8.16
N ALA A 214 -10.13 9.41 8.06
CA ALA A 214 -11.41 9.49 8.76
C ALA A 214 -12.42 8.47 8.20
N GLY A 215 -12.54 8.37 6.87
CA GLY A 215 -13.38 7.38 6.20
C GLY A 215 -12.98 5.94 6.53
N VAL A 216 -11.67 5.62 6.49
CA VAL A 216 -11.15 4.30 6.88
C VAL A 216 -11.50 3.96 8.32
N ARG A 217 -11.38 4.92 9.25
CA ARG A 217 -11.74 4.72 10.66
C ARG A 217 -13.22 4.39 10.84
N GLY A 218 -14.09 5.19 10.20
CA GLY A 218 -15.53 4.99 10.25
C GLY A 218 -15.94 3.64 9.68
N GLU A 219 -15.39 3.24 8.53
CA GLU A 219 -15.65 1.94 7.92
C GLU A 219 -15.18 0.79 8.80
N LEU A 220 -13.97 0.86 9.37
CA LEU A 220 -13.45 -0.18 10.26
C LEU A 220 -14.28 -0.30 11.54
N ALA A 221 -14.72 0.82 12.12
CA ALA A 221 -15.61 0.81 13.28
C ALA A 221 -16.97 0.16 12.94
N ALA A 222 -17.55 0.49 11.79
CA ALA A 222 -18.79 -0.13 11.30
C ALA A 222 -18.64 -1.64 11.02
N LEU A 223 -17.43 -2.10 10.69
CA LEU A 223 -17.09 -3.51 10.52
C LEU A 223 -16.67 -4.22 11.82
N GLY A 224 -16.94 -3.63 12.98
CA GLY A 224 -16.67 -4.23 14.29
C GLY A 224 -15.21 -4.22 14.72
N CYS A 225 -14.39 -3.35 14.14
CA CYS A 225 -12.98 -3.21 14.53
C CYS A 225 -12.79 -2.11 15.59
N THR A 226 -11.89 -2.36 16.54
CA THR A 226 -11.42 -1.32 17.47
C THR A 226 -10.26 -0.55 16.85
N VAL A 227 -10.44 0.75 16.62
CA VAL A 227 -9.38 1.63 16.09
C VAL A 227 -8.46 2.07 17.21
N LEU A 228 -7.16 1.76 17.09
CA LEU A 228 -6.14 1.92 18.13
C LEU A 228 -5.29 3.18 17.98
N THR A 229 -5.48 3.96 16.93
CA THR A 229 -4.71 5.18 16.64
C THR A 229 -5.58 6.43 16.68
N GLY A 230 -5.02 7.54 17.14
CA GLY A 230 -5.74 8.82 17.28
C GLY A 230 -6.20 9.42 15.95
N PRO A 231 -7.21 10.31 15.98
CA PRO A 231 -7.90 10.81 14.78
C PRO A 231 -7.00 11.62 13.83
N ARG A 232 -5.93 12.22 14.31
CA ARG A 232 -4.98 13.01 13.51
C ARG A 232 -3.85 12.17 12.89
N SER A 233 -3.77 10.88 13.21
CA SER A 233 -2.75 10.01 12.63
C SER A 233 -3.10 9.66 11.18
N ARG A 234 -2.15 9.81 10.26
CA ARG A 234 -2.27 9.30 8.89
C ARG A 234 -2.27 7.77 8.83
N ARG A 235 -1.74 7.13 9.87
CA ARG A 235 -1.72 5.70 10.02
C ARG A 235 -2.92 5.26 10.84
N VAL A 236 -3.65 4.31 10.34
CA VAL A 236 -4.74 3.66 11.04
C VAL A 236 -4.29 2.26 11.43
N ILE A 237 -4.28 1.99 12.73
CA ILE A 237 -4.11 0.64 13.26
C ILE A 237 -5.45 0.28 13.90
N ALA A 238 -6.00 -0.85 13.49
CA ALA A 238 -7.25 -1.36 14.04
C ALA A 238 -7.10 -2.83 14.40
N ARG A 239 -7.80 -3.27 15.43
CA ARG A 239 -7.91 -4.67 15.85
C ARG A 239 -9.25 -5.21 15.40
N LYS A 240 -9.25 -6.34 14.70
CA LYS A 240 -10.47 -7.06 14.34
C LYS A 240 -11.13 -7.61 15.62
N GLY A 241 -12.44 -7.47 15.73
CA GLY A 241 -13.19 -8.09 16.83
C GLY A 241 -12.91 -9.58 16.95
N ALA A 242 -12.83 -10.07 18.18
CA ALA A 242 -12.91 -11.52 18.41
C ALA A 242 -14.30 -11.99 18.01
N VAL A 243 -14.42 -13.15 17.35
CA VAL A 243 -15.73 -13.78 17.18
C VAL A 243 -16.21 -14.10 18.60
N SER A 244 -17.28 -13.45 19.04
CA SER A 244 -17.95 -13.87 20.27
C SER A 244 -18.38 -15.32 20.05
N ALA A 245 -17.82 -16.24 20.82
CA ALA A 245 -18.37 -17.59 20.87
C ALA A 245 -19.79 -17.44 21.43
N ALA A 246 -20.79 -17.61 20.54
CA ALA A 246 -22.18 -17.77 20.93
C ALA A 246 -22.39 -19.21 21.39
#